data_cb4b885478105d1cae5b89f39bf9036e
#
_entry.id   cb4b885478105d1cae5b89f39bf9036e
#
_cell.length_a   1.000
_cell.length_b   1.000
_cell.length_c   1.000
_cell.angle_alpha   90.00
_cell.angle_beta   90.00
_cell.angle_gamma   90.00
#
_symmetry.space_group_name_H-M   'P 1'
#
loop_
_entity.id
_entity.type
_entity.pdbx_description
1 polymer ?
#
loop_
_entity_poly.entity_id
_entity_poly.type
_entity_poly.pdbx_seq_one_letter_code
_entity_poly.pdbx_strand_id
1 'polypeptide(L)'
;IGGGVYWNPLKLFFINYTEPTCRLAKISGIKSIAFIIRKPVIREIFAADFSDRVIHHLIYRCIYPIVDRKLIHDTYSCRVGKGTHYGMERAKKFVRSCSRNYSAQAYVLKLDIEAYFMNMQHYRIYEKVVAMLPAQQQWFSGIHRDTLLFLLQKTINNPVKANCRMKGSWHDWR
;
A
#
# COMPACT_ATOMS: atom_id res chain seq x y z
N ILE A 1 -0.05 36.02 -10.06
CA ILE A 1 -0.78 35.38 -11.18
C ILE A 1 0.23 34.46 -11.86
N GLY A 2 0.38 33.21 -11.44
CA GLY A 2 1.26 32.22 -12.01
C GLY A 2 0.60 30.86 -11.83
N GLY A 3 -0.27 30.50 -12.80
CA GLY A 3 -0.84 29.16 -12.89
C GLY A 3 0.23 28.17 -13.29
N GLY A 4 0.89 27.58 -12.33
CA GLY A 4 1.79 26.46 -12.56
C GLY A 4 1.01 25.27 -13.09
N VAL A 5 1.20 24.92 -14.35
CA VAL A 5 0.72 23.70 -14.95
C VAL A 5 1.44 22.55 -14.25
N TYR A 6 0.83 21.94 -13.26
CA TYR A 6 1.34 20.70 -12.69
C TYR A 6 1.31 19.61 -13.78
N TRP A 7 2.47 19.33 -14.33
CA TRP A 7 2.71 18.21 -15.21
C TRP A 7 2.36 16.91 -14.44
N ASN A 8 1.25 16.29 -14.80
CA ASN A 8 0.88 14.99 -14.27
C ASN A 8 1.39 13.92 -15.25
N PRO A 9 2.54 13.29 -15.01
CA PRO A 9 3.12 12.29 -15.92
C PRO A 9 2.19 11.09 -16.14
N LEU A 10 1.24 10.86 -15.24
CA LEU A 10 0.23 9.82 -15.38
C LEU A 10 -0.79 10.12 -16.49
N LYS A 11 -1.06 11.41 -16.77
CA LYS A 11 -1.97 11.78 -17.87
C LYS A 11 -1.38 11.42 -19.24
N LEU A 12 -0.08 11.56 -19.43
CA LEU A 12 0.59 11.20 -20.70
C LEU A 12 0.66 9.68 -20.90
N PHE A 13 0.81 8.92 -19.81
CA PHE A 13 0.89 7.46 -19.85
C PHE A 13 -0.46 6.83 -20.25
N PHE A 14 -1.59 7.48 -19.93
CA PHE A 14 -2.93 6.95 -20.19
C PHE A 14 -3.63 7.49 -21.44
N ILE A 15 -3.21 8.63 -22.01
CA ILE A 15 -3.86 9.24 -23.18
C ILE A 15 -3.72 8.36 -24.47
N ASN A 16 -2.72 7.48 -24.52
CA ASN A 16 -2.50 6.60 -25.67
C ASN A 16 -3.11 5.19 -25.53
N TYR A 17 -3.96 4.94 -24.53
CA TYR A 17 -4.49 3.61 -24.23
C TYR A 17 -5.98 3.51 -24.50
N THR A 18 -6.37 3.44 -25.76
CA THR A 18 -7.76 3.19 -26.21
C THR A 18 -8.18 1.71 -26.13
N GLU A 19 -7.25 0.78 -25.84
CA GLU A 19 -7.56 -0.62 -25.55
C GLU A 19 -6.93 -1.04 -24.19
N PRO A 20 -7.69 -0.95 -23.08
CA PRO A 20 -7.15 -1.08 -21.73
C PRO A 20 -6.62 -2.47 -21.37
N THR A 21 -7.19 -3.52 -21.91
CA THR A 21 -6.98 -4.89 -21.42
C THR A 21 -5.71 -5.56 -21.97
N CYS A 22 -5.37 -5.34 -23.23
CA CYS A 22 -4.28 -6.10 -23.87
C CYS A 22 -2.87 -5.58 -23.54
N ARG A 23 -2.70 -4.29 -23.35
CA ARG A 23 -1.37 -3.70 -23.02
C ARG A 23 -1.07 -3.70 -21.51
N LEU A 24 -2.08 -3.53 -20.65
CA LEU A 24 -1.93 -3.65 -19.21
C LEU A 24 -1.63 -5.10 -18.79
N ALA A 25 -2.07 -6.09 -19.55
CA ALA A 25 -1.69 -7.49 -19.32
C ALA A 25 -0.18 -7.76 -19.47
N LYS A 26 0.53 -6.98 -20.29
CA LYS A 26 1.99 -7.07 -20.44
C LYS A 26 2.77 -6.48 -19.25
N ILE A 27 2.12 -5.68 -18.40
CA ILE A 27 2.76 -5.05 -17.22
C ILE A 27 2.91 -6.06 -16.07
N SER A 28 2.16 -7.14 -16.06
CA SER A 28 2.16 -8.15 -14.98
C SER A 28 3.34 -9.14 -15.00
N GLY A 29 4.37 -8.90 -15.77
CA GLY A 29 5.54 -9.76 -15.87
C GLY A 29 6.85 -9.10 -15.38
N ILE A 30 6.76 -8.00 -14.64
CA ILE A 30 7.92 -7.21 -14.24
C ILE A 30 8.59 -7.86 -13.04
N LYS A 31 9.89 -8.03 -13.14
CA LYS A 31 10.71 -8.71 -12.14
C LYS A 31 10.99 -7.77 -10.98
N SER A 32 10.43 -8.07 -9.83
CA SER A 32 10.85 -7.45 -8.57
C SER A 32 12.32 -7.77 -8.26
N ILE A 33 12.96 -6.94 -7.46
CA ILE A 33 14.32 -7.19 -6.95
C ILE A 33 14.19 -7.64 -5.51
N ALA A 34 14.76 -8.81 -5.19
CA ALA A 34 14.87 -9.32 -3.83
C ALA A 34 16.28 -9.07 -3.29
N PHE A 35 16.38 -8.52 -2.07
CA PHE A 35 17.66 -8.32 -1.37
C PHE A 35 17.49 -8.38 0.14
N ILE A 36 18.58 -8.61 0.86
CA ILE A 36 18.57 -8.70 2.32
C ILE A 36 19.12 -7.40 2.92
N ILE A 37 18.38 -6.86 3.89
CA ILE A 37 18.86 -5.81 4.79
C ILE A 37 19.26 -6.48 6.11
N ARG A 38 20.48 -6.23 6.58
CA ARG A 38 21.03 -6.85 7.80
C ARG A 38 20.91 -5.99 9.05
N LYS A 39 20.71 -4.67 8.91
CA LYS A 39 20.62 -3.74 10.04
C LYS A 39 19.32 -2.93 9.96
N PRO A 40 18.64 -2.65 11.08
CA PRO A 40 18.92 -3.11 12.46
C PRO A 40 18.53 -4.59 12.69
N VAL A 41 17.69 -5.17 11.86
CA VAL A 41 17.23 -6.58 11.91
C VAL A 41 17.30 -7.16 10.50
N ILE A 42 17.66 -8.43 10.39
CA ILE A 42 17.68 -9.13 9.10
C ILE A 42 16.27 -9.19 8.51
N ARG A 43 16.13 -8.70 7.28
CA ARG A 43 14.86 -8.70 6.55
C ARG A 43 15.07 -8.99 5.09
N GLU A 44 14.25 -9.87 4.54
CA GLU A 44 14.10 -10.04 3.10
C GLU A 44 13.21 -8.90 2.56
N ILE A 45 13.72 -8.17 1.58
CA ILE A 45 12.99 -7.07 0.93
C ILE A 45 12.72 -7.45 -0.51
N PHE A 46 11.47 -7.35 -0.91
CA PHE A 46 11.02 -7.49 -2.28
C PHE A 46 10.63 -6.11 -2.81
N ALA A 47 11.49 -5.51 -3.60
CA ALA A 47 11.23 -4.19 -4.18
C ALA A 47 10.63 -4.34 -5.57
N ALA A 48 9.42 -3.83 -5.75
CA ALA A 48 8.78 -3.77 -7.05
C ALA A 48 9.56 -2.87 -8.02
N ASP A 49 9.56 -3.21 -9.29
CA ASP A 49 10.08 -2.37 -10.36
C ASP A 49 9.38 -0.99 -10.39
N PHE A 50 10.02 -0.01 -10.99
CA PHE A 50 9.47 1.35 -11.05
C PHE A 50 8.10 1.40 -11.74
N SER A 51 7.93 0.66 -12.82
CA SER A 51 6.67 0.58 -13.54
C SER A 51 5.54 0.01 -12.68
N ASP A 52 5.83 -1.05 -11.91
CA ASP A 52 4.87 -1.63 -10.98
C ASP A 52 4.51 -0.65 -9.86
N ARG A 53 5.48 0.10 -9.36
CA ARG A 53 5.21 1.13 -8.34
C ARG A 53 4.31 2.24 -8.85
N VAL A 54 4.40 2.61 -10.12
CA VAL A 54 3.46 3.57 -10.74
C VAL A 54 2.03 3.02 -10.72
N ILE A 55 1.86 1.72 -11.05
CA ILE A 55 0.55 1.06 -11.01
C ILE A 55 0.04 0.92 -9.59
N HIS A 56 0.91 0.52 -8.65
CA HIS A 56 0.54 0.45 -7.23
C HIS A 56 0.06 1.82 -6.72
N HIS A 57 0.74 2.89 -7.12
CA HIS A 57 0.33 4.26 -6.75
C HIS A 57 -1.01 4.66 -7.38
N LEU A 58 -1.26 4.24 -8.61
CA LEU A 58 -2.53 4.46 -9.29
C LEU A 58 -3.69 3.75 -8.56
N ILE A 59 -3.51 2.45 -8.24
CA ILE A 59 -4.46 1.67 -7.45
C ILE A 59 -4.69 2.35 -6.10
N TYR A 60 -3.61 2.74 -5.42
CA TYR A 60 -3.69 3.45 -4.14
C TYR A 60 -4.57 4.70 -4.24
N ARG A 61 -4.37 5.53 -5.25
CA ARG A 61 -5.19 6.75 -5.45
C ARG A 61 -6.67 6.46 -5.66
N CYS A 62 -6.99 5.33 -6.28
CA CYS A 62 -8.38 4.92 -6.48
C CYS A 62 -9.04 4.44 -5.20
N ILE A 63 -8.33 3.61 -4.41
CA ILE A 63 -8.92 2.95 -3.24
C ILE A 63 -8.76 3.74 -1.94
N TYR A 64 -7.72 4.56 -1.81
CA TYR A 64 -7.38 5.27 -0.58
C TYR A 64 -8.56 6.08 -0.01
N PRO A 65 -9.28 6.91 -0.79
CA PRO A 65 -10.37 7.72 -0.25
C PRO A 65 -11.52 6.87 0.32
N ILE A 66 -11.69 5.65 -0.18
CA ILE A 66 -12.73 4.72 0.26
C ILE A 66 -12.30 4.01 1.54
N VAL A 67 -11.07 3.52 1.57
CA VAL A 67 -10.49 2.81 2.71
C VAL A 67 -10.30 3.75 3.89
N ASP A 68 -9.76 4.95 3.66
CA ASP A 68 -9.47 5.93 4.71
C ASP A 68 -10.70 6.30 5.53
N ARG A 69 -11.86 6.41 4.87
CA ARG A 69 -13.15 6.69 5.55
C ARG A 69 -13.63 5.54 6.44
N LYS A 70 -13.17 4.31 6.19
CA LYS A 70 -13.56 3.13 6.98
C LYS A 70 -12.60 2.82 8.12
N LEU A 71 -11.42 3.41 8.10
CA LEU A 71 -10.44 3.23 9.17
C LEU A 71 -10.83 4.03 10.42
N ILE A 72 -10.59 3.43 11.59
CA ILE A 72 -10.75 4.15 12.85
C ILE A 72 -9.82 5.36 12.90
N HIS A 73 -10.20 6.36 13.70
CA HIS A 73 -9.47 7.63 13.76
C HIS A 73 -7.98 7.43 14.11
N ASP A 74 -7.68 6.56 15.06
CA ASP A 74 -6.35 6.36 15.62
C ASP A 74 -5.55 5.25 14.93
N THR A 75 -5.56 5.24 13.59
CA THR A 75 -4.62 4.52 12.74
C THR A 75 -3.69 5.52 12.06
N TYR A 76 -2.38 5.24 12.03
CA TYR A 76 -1.36 6.25 11.68
C TYR A 76 -0.48 5.85 10.51
N SER A 77 -0.43 4.57 10.15
CA SER A 77 0.41 4.09 9.05
C SER A 77 -0.17 4.45 7.70
N CYS A 78 0.65 5.04 6.82
CA CYS A 78 0.31 5.36 5.43
C CYS A 78 -0.93 6.25 5.24
N ARG A 79 -1.28 7.06 6.24
CA ARG A 79 -2.40 8.02 6.16
C ARG A 79 -1.91 9.45 6.03
N VAL A 80 -2.54 10.20 5.14
CA VAL A 80 -2.21 11.61 4.93
C VAL A 80 -2.53 12.41 6.21
N GLY A 81 -1.59 13.22 6.66
CA GLY A 81 -1.71 14.02 7.88
C GLY A 81 -1.63 13.25 9.20
N LYS A 82 -1.46 11.93 9.17
CA LYS A 82 -1.39 11.06 10.35
C LYS A 82 -0.12 10.22 10.34
N GLY A 83 1.03 10.84 10.50
CA GLY A 83 2.32 10.14 10.61
C GLY A 83 2.71 9.79 12.05
N THR A 84 3.95 9.34 12.22
CA THR A 84 4.51 8.92 13.53
C THR A 84 4.36 9.99 14.59
N HIS A 85 4.66 11.25 14.29
CA HIS A 85 4.53 12.35 15.27
C HIS A 85 3.08 12.54 15.72
N TYR A 86 2.11 12.48 14.81
CA TYR A 86 0.71 12.54 15.18
C TYR A 86 0.32 11.40 16.10
N GLY A 87 0.77 10.16 15.81
CA GLY A 87 0.54 9.00 16.65
C GLY A 87 1.15 9.16 18.06
N MET A 88 2.36 9.70 18.17
CA MET A 88 3.00 9.98 19.45
C MET A 88 2.21 10.98 20.29
N GLU A 89 1.73 12.08 19.69
CA GLU A 89 0.90 13.06 20.39
C GLU A 89 -0.45 12.47 20.83
N ARG A 90 -1.03 11.60 20.02
CA ARG A 90 -2.25 10.88 20.42
C ARG A 90 -1.98 9.91 21.58
N ALA A 91 -0.91 9.13 21.52
CA ALA A 91 -0.51 8.22 22.60
C ALA A 91 -0.27 8.99 23.92
N LYS A 92 0.41 10.13 23.85
CA LYS A 92 0.61 11.01 25.02
C LYS A 92 -0.72 11.46 25.62
N LYS A 93 -1.69 11.86 24.80
CA LYS A 93 -3.03 12.24 25.26
C LYS A 93 -3.76 11.06 25.91
N PHE A 94 -3.67 9.85 25.37
CA PHE A 94 -4.26 8.66 25.96
C PHE A 94 -3.64 8.32 27.31
N VAL A 95 -2.31 8.30 27.41
CA VAL A 95 -1.62 8.04 28.68
C VAL A 95 -2.04 9.07 29.73
N ARG A 96 -2.05 10.35 29.37
CA ARG A 96 -2.46 11.42 30.26
C ARG A 96 -3.90 11.26 30.75
N SER A 97 -4.81 10.89 29.85
CA SER A 97 -6.22 10.66 30.19
C SER A 97 -6.40 9.45 31.10
N CYS A 98 -5.81 8.30 30.74
CA CYS A 98 -5.93 7.06 31.52
C CYS A 98 -5.28 7.15 32.88
N SER A 99 -4.18 7.91 33.02
CA SER A 99 -3.46 8.09 34.27
C SER A 99 -4.01 9.26 35.12
N ARG A 100 -5.14 9.84 34.78
CA ARG A 100 -5.67 11.03 35.44
C ARG A 100 -4.61 12.12 35.63
N ASN A 101 -4.03 12.54 34.50
CA ASN A 101 -2.93 13.50 34.46
C ASN A 101 -1.68 13.04 35.25
N TYR A 102 -1.30 11.76 35.12
CA TYR A 102 -0.15 11.11 35.77
C TYR A 102 -0.28 10.89 37.27
N SER A 103 -1.47 11.01 37.83
CA SER A 103 -1.73 10.78 39.26
C SER A 103 -2.13 9.32 39.57
N ALA A 104 -2.53 8.54 38.58
CA ALA A 104 -2.91 7.14 38.72
C ALA A 104 -2.03 6.25 37.85
N GLN A 105 -1.85 5.01 38.27
CA GLN A 105 -1.13 3.99 37.49
C GLN A 105 -1.88 3.65 36.22
N ALA A 106 -1.15 3.61 35.11
CA ALA A 106 -1.68 3.22 33.78
C ALA A 106 -0.75 2.19 33.12
N TYR A 107 -1.32 1.31 32.32
CA TYR A 107 -0.59 0.25 31.63
C TYR A 107 -0.71 0.43 30.13
N VAL A 108 0.36 0.15 29.40
CA VAL A 108 0.40 0.14 27.93
C VAL A 108 0.60 -1.29 27.45
N LEU A 109 -0.38 -1.84 26.74
CA LEU A 109 -0.25 -3.13 26.09
C LEU A 109 0.25 -2.90 24.65
N LYS A 110 1.44 -3.43 24.34
CA LYS A 110 2.00 -3.42 22.98
C LYS A 110 1.83 -4.82 22.38
N LEU A 111 1.11 -4.89 21.27
CA LEU A 111 0.91 -6.12 20.50
C LEU A 111 1.56 -5.97 19.12
N ASP A 112 2.05 -7.08 18.59
CA ASP A 112 2.56 -7.17 17.22
C ASP A 112 2.14 -8.49 16.58
N ILE A 113 2.05 -8.53 15.25
CA ILE A 113 1.69 -9.74 14.51
C ILE A 113 2.97 -10.27 13.86
N GLU A 114 3.37 -11.46 14.28
CA GLU A 114 4.55 -12.13 13.74
C GLU A 114 4.37 -12.44 12.24
N ALA A 115 5.40 -12.14 11.48
CA ALA A 115 5.47 -12.40 10.03
C ALA A 115 4.23 -11.93 9.26
N TYR A 116 3.66 -10.78 9.65
CA TYR A 116 2.39 -10.25 9.11
C TYR A 116 2.29 -10.33 7.59
N PHE A 117 3.28 -9.80 6.86
CA PHE A 117 3.24 -9.77 5.40
C PHE A 117 3.34 -11.15 4.75
N MET A 118 4.03 -12.09 5.40
CA MET A 118 4.21 -13.44 4.87
C MET A 118 2.99 -14.33 5.07
N ASN A 119 2.16 -14.00 6.08
CA ASN A 119 0.96 -14.75 6.45
C ASN A 119 -0.34 -14.11 5.92
N MET A 120 -0.22 -13.06 5.10
CA MET A 120 -1.39 -12.43 4.50
C MET A 120 -2.13 -13.38 3.56
N GLN A 121 -3.43 -13.53 3.78
CA GLN A 121 -4.31 -14.27 2.89
C GLN A 121 -4.76 -13.37 1.74
N HIS A 122 -4.06 -13.41 0.62
CA HIS A 122 -4.25 -12.51 -0.53
C HIS A 122 -5.70 -12.49 -1.03
N TYR A 123 -6.35 -13.66 -1.13
CA TYR A 123 -7.74 -13.74 -1.59
C TYR A 123 -8.71 -12.99 -0.67
N ARG A 124 -8.52 -13.05 0.66
CA ARG A 124 -9.35 -12.31 1.62
C ARG A 124 -9.15 -10.80 1.53
N ILE A 125 -7.91 -10.38 1.25
CA ILE A 125 -7.62 -8.96 1.03
C ILE A 125 -8.36 -8.48 -0.21
N TYR A 126 -8.26 -9.25 -1.32
CA TYR A 126 -8.95 -8.92 -2.56
C TYR A 126 -10.46 -8.82 -2.36
N GLU A 127 -11.09 -9.83 -1.77
CA GLU A 127 -12.54 -9.84 -1.48
C GLU A 127 -12.97 -8.64 -0.63
N LYS A 128 -12.23 -8.34 0.44
CA LYS A 128 -12.54 -7.19 1.30
C LYS A 128 -12.41 -5.86 0.57
N VAL A 129 -11.37 -5.69 -0.25
CA VAL A 129 -11.20 -4.45 -1.03
C VAL A 129 -12.32 -4.32 -2.05
N VAL A 130 -12.64 -5.38 -2.78
CA VAL A 130 -13.74 -5.37 -3.76
C VAL A 130 -15.10 -5.06 -3.09
N ALA A 131 -15.37 -5.64 -1.93
CA ALA A 131 -16.60 -5.37 -1.17
C ALA A 131 -16.69 -3.92 -0.65
N MET A 132 -15.57 -3.21 -0.54
CA MET A 132 -15.55 -1.80 -0.17
C MET A 132 -15.86 -0.87 -1.36
N LEU A 133 -15.63 -1.32 -2.59
CA LEU A 133 -15.83 -0.51 -3.79
C LEU A 133 -17.32 -0.41 -4.11
N PRO A 134 -17.85 0.81 -4.38
CA PRO A 134 -19.25 0.99 -4.78
C PRO A 134 -19.55 0.23 -6.08
N ALA A 135 -20.62 -0.56 -6.08
CA ALA A 135 -21.00 -1.37 -7.23
C ALA A 135 -21.42 -0.52 -8.44
N GLN A 136 -22.11 0.59 -8.17
CA GLN A 136 -22.66 1.47 -9.20
C GLN A 136 -21.64 2.45 -9.78
N GLN A 137 -20.50 2.65 -9.13
CA GLN A 137 -19.49 3.58 -9.61
C GLN A 137 -18.64 2.93 -10.71
N GLN A 138 -18.79 3.42 -11.94
CA GLN A 138 -18.03 2.89 -13.08
C GLN A 138 -16.60 3.44 -13.16
N TRP A 139 -16.35 4.65 -12.63
CA TRP A 139 -15.06 5.34 -12.74
C TRP A 139 -14.47 5.68 -11.37
N PHE A 140 -13.19 5.38 -11.21
CA PHE A 140 -12.38 5.71 -10.03
C PHE A 140 -11.15 6.50 -10.46
N SER A 141 -11.06 7.77 -10.11
CA SER A 141 -9.93 8.63 -10.48
C SER A 141 -9.55 8.55 -11.97
N GLY A 142 -10.55 8.44 -12.86
CA GLY A 142 -10.35 8.35 -14.30
C GLY A 142 -10.11 6.94 -14.84
N ILE A 143 -10.25 5.88 -14.01
CA ILE A 143 -10.09 4.49 -14.44
C ILE A 143 -11.43 3.77 -14.34
N HIS A 144 -11.74 2.96 -15.37
CA HIS A 144 -12.92 2.11 -15.34
C HIS A 144 -12.83 1.05 -14.24
N ARG A 145 -13.95 0.73 -13.61
CA ARG A 145 -14.04 -0.22 -12.50
C ARG A 145 -13.41 -1.58 -12.83
N ASP A 146 -13.69 -2.13 -14.00
CA ASP A 146 -13.18 -3.44 -14.39
C ASP A 146 -11.66 -3.44 -14.55
N THR A 147 -11.10 -2.34 -15.08
CA THR A 147 -9.65 -2.15 -15.14
C THR A 147 -9.04 -2.09 -13.74
N LEU A 148 -9.68 -1.38 -12.81
CA LEU A 148 -9.22 -1.33 -11.42
C LEU A 148 -9.26 -2.71 -10.76
N LEU A 149 -10.33 -3.48 -10.95
CA LEU A 149 -10.45 -4.84 -10.41
C LEU A 149 -9.39 -5.77 -10.99
N PHE A 150 -9.12 -5.69 -12.29
CA PHE A 150 -8.06 -6.44 -12.95
C PHE A 150 -6.68 -6.09 -12.35
N LEU A 151 -6.36 -4.80 -12.20
CA LEU A 151 -5.10 -4.36 -11.63
C LEU A 151 -4.95 -4.79 -10.17
N LEU A 152 -6.01 -4.69 -9.37
CA LEU A 152 -6.06 -5.18 -8.00
C LEU A 152 -5.78 -6.67 -7.92
N GLN A 153 -6.46 -7.47 -8.73
CA GLN A 153 -6.27 -8.92 -8.78
C GLN A 153 -4.83 -9.29 -9.13
N LYS A 154 -4.27 -8.65 -10.16
CA LYS A 154 -2.89 -8.90 -10.59
C LYS A 154 -1.86 -8.47 -9.54
N THR A 155 -2.08 -7.35 -8.87
CA THR A 155 -1.17 -6.84 -7.85
C THR A 155 -1.22 -7.69 -6.57
N ILE A 156 -2.41 -8.02 -6.09
CA ILE A 156 -2.57 -8.78 -4.84
C ILE A 156 -2.13 -10.24 -5.01
N ASN A 157 -2.43 -10.86 -6.16
CA ASN A 157 -2.09 -12.26 -6.41
C ASN A 157 -0.72 -12.47 -7.10
N ASN A 158 0.10 -11.41 -7.19
CA ASN A 158 1.43 -11.52 -7.79
C ASN A 158 2.32 -12.46 -6.94
N PRO A 159 2.83 -13.58 -7.51
CA PRO A 159 3.78 -14.46 -6.82
C PRO A 159 5.18 -13.83 -6.80
N VAL A 160 5.39 -12.86 -5.93
CA VAL A 160 6.61 -12.02 -5.88
C VAL A 160 7.88 -12.88 -5.81
N LYS A 161 7.88 -13.96 -5.02
CA LYS A 161 9.03 -14.87 -4.89
C LYS A 161 9.40 -15.56 -6.21
N ALA A 162 8.42 -15.92 -7.03
CA ALA A 162 8.66 -16.54 -8.34
C ALA A 162 9.12 -15.53 -9.40
N ASN A 163 8.74 -14.26 -9.25
CA ASN A 163 8.97 -13.20 -10.22
C ASN A 163 10.03 -12.19 -9.75
N CYS A 164 10.99 -12.58 -8.92
CA CYS A 164 12.04 -11.68 -8.45
C CYS A 164 13.42 -12.06 -8.96
N ARG A 165 14.25 -11.03 -9.18
CA ARG A 165 15.69 -11.16 -9.39
C ARG A 165 16.41 -10.99 -8.05
N MET A 166 17.13 -12.00 -7.61
CA MET A 166 17.91 -11.93 -6.39
C MET A 166 19.14 -11.03 -6.59
N LYS A 167 19.36 -10.10 -5.66
CA LYS A 167 20.54 -9.24 -5.58
C LYS A 167 21.38 -9.67 -4.38
N GLY A 168 22.70 -9.76 -4.59
CA GLY A 168 23.64 -10.23 -3.59
C GLY A 168 24.23 -11.60 -3.91
N SER A 169 25.18 -12.05 -3.10
CA SER A 169 25.81 -13.37 -3.21
C SER A 169 24.96 -14.44 -2.51
N TRP A 170 25.23 -15.71 -2.80
CA TRP A 170 24.62 -16.83 -2.08
C TRP A 170 24.82 -16.76 -0.55
N HIS A 171 25.97 -16.22 -0.09
CA HIS A 171 26.25 -16.02 1.32
C HIS A 171 25.37 -14.96 1.99
N ASP A 172 24.80 -14.03 1.22
CA ASP A 172 23.92 -12.98 1.75
C ASP A 172 22.55 -13.54 2.12
N TRP A 173 22.18 -14.71 1.55
CA TRP A 173 20.84 -15.33 1.69
C TRP A 173 20.82 -16.51 2.67
N ARG A 174 21.93 -16.79 3.33
CA ARG A 174 22.07 -17.76 4.43
C ARG A 174 22.10 -17.05 5.82
#